data_cb14a9fdbbde9494a8074adef525de02
#
_entry.id   cb14a9fdbbde9494a8074adef525de02
#
_cell.length_a   1.000
_cell.length_b   1.000
_cell.length_c   1.000
_cell.angle_alpha   90.00
_cell.angle_beta   90.00
_cell.angle_gamma   90.00
#
_symmetry.space_group_name_H-M   'P 1'
#
loop_
_entity.id
_entity.type
_entity.pdbx_description
1 polymer ?
#
loop_
_entity_poly.entity_id
_entity_poly.type
_entity_poly.pdbx_seq_one_letter_code
_entity_poly.pdbx_strand_id
1 'polypeptide(L)'
;MVEFRNGVTVGGQKVAVMAGPCSIENREQIFETAKRVKEAGGSFLRGGAYKPRSSPYAFQGMGIPGLELMRDAAEANGLLVVSEVMEISQIEPMLPFVDLFQVGARNMQNFNLLRELGQVRKPVLLKRGIAATIEELLLSSEYILSGGNYEVILCERGIRTYETATRNTMDISAIPVVKKLSHLPIVGDPSHGTGRRDMVAPLALAAVAAGADGIIVEVHPNADKAASDAAQTMYPDQFDKLMAQLRLIATAVGRTI
;
A
#
# COMPACT_ATOMS: atom_id res chain seq x y z
N MET A 1 -9.32 8.28 11.55
CA MET A 1 -9.26 6.79 11.58
C MET A 1 -10.17 6.28 10.49
N VAL A 2 -9.74 5.29 9.72
CA VAL A 2 -10.54 4.61 8.68
C VAL A 2 -10.87 3.22 9.17
N GLU A 3 -12.16 2.85 9.11
CA GLU A 3 -12.66 1.57 9.59
C GLU A 3 -13.06 0.66 8.42
N PHE A 4 -12.75 -0.62 8.54
CA PHE A 4 -13.05 -1.64 7.54
C PHE A 4 -13.96 -2.73 8.13
N ARG A 5 -14.53 -3.55 7.27
CA ARG A 5 -15.20 -4.78 7.70
C ARG A 5 -14.26 -5.62 8.59
N ASN A 6 -14.81 -6.48 9.42
CA ASN A 6 -14.09 -7.34 10.37
C ASN A 6 -13.33 -6.58 11.47
N GLY A 7 -13.66 -5.30 11.73
CA GLY A 7 -13.07 -4.51 12.81
C GLY A 7 -11.62 -4.07 12.54
N VAL A 8 -11.12 -4.22 11.32
CA VAL A 8 -9.79 -3.70 10.94
C VAL A 8 -9.86 -2.19 10.83
N THR A 9 -8.87 -1.50 11.42
CA THR A 9 -8.76 -0.03 11.37
C THR A 9 -7.38 0.41 10.89
N VAL A 10 -7.31 1.60 10.26
CA VAL A 10 -6.07 2.31 9.97
C VAL A 10 -6.15 3.69 10.62
N GLY A 11 -5.16 4.03 11.46
CA GLY A 11 -5.17 5.25 12.26
C GLY A 11 -5.63 5.06 13.71
N GLY A 12 -5.90 3.81 14.13
CA GLY A 12 -6.20 3.43 15.51
C GLY A 12 -4.97 2.98 16.29
N GLN A 13 -5.20 2.29 17.39
CA GLN A 13 -4.14 1.73 18.27
C GLN A 13 -3.32 0.63 17.57
N LYS A 14 -3.95 -0.12 16.71
CA LYS A 14 -3.30 -1.20 15.96
C LYS A 14 -2.63 -0.66 14.69
N VAL A 15 -1.38 -1.04 14.46
CA VAL A 15 -0.65 -0.75 13.21
C VAL A 15 -1.13 -1.71 12.13
N ALA A 16 -1.66 -1.18 11.03
CA ALA A 16 -2.15 -2.00 9.91
C ALA A 16 -0.99 -2.50 9.05
N VAL A 17 -1.06 -3.77 8.63
CA VAL A 17 -0.05 -4.36 7.74
C VAL A 17 -0.71 -4.82 6.44
N MET A 18 -0.27 -4.21 5.34
CA MET A 18 -0.70 -4.50 3.99
C MET A 18 0.45 -5.18 3.25
N ALA A 19 0.29 -6.46 2.88
CA ALA A 19 1.36 -7.22 2.24
C ALA A 19 0.82 -8.06 1.07
N GLY A 20 1.68 -8.32 0.10
CA GLY A 20 1.34 -9.12 -1.08
C GLY A 20 2.18 -8.77 -2.30
N PRO A 21 1.95 -9.37 -3.46
CA PRO A 21 2.82 -9.22 -4.61
C PRO A 21 2.68 -7.84 -5.26
N CYS A 22 3.70 -7.40 -6.00
CA CYS A 22 3.61 -6.21 -6.84
C CYS A 22 2.50 -6.37 -7.88
N SER A 23 2.44 -7.52 -8.56
CA SER A 23 1.39 -7.88 -9.52
C SER A 23 0.79 -9.24 -9.21
N ILE A 24 -0.50 -9.39 -9.53
CA ILE A 24 -1.18 -10.69 -9.53
C ILE A 24 -0.77 -11.40 -10.82
N GLU A 25 -0.20 -12.60 -10.71
CA GLU A 25 0.37 -13.33 -11.83
C GLU A 25 -0.44 -14.57 -12.20
N ASN A 26 -0.92 -15.28 -11.19
CA ASN A 26 -1.76 -16.47 -11.34
C ASN A 26 -2.42 -16.84 -10.00
N ARG A 27 -3.30 -17.86 -10.04
CA ARG A 27 -4.03 -18.34 -8.87
C ARG A 27 -3.12 -18.86 -7.76
N GLU A 28 -2.14 -19.67 -8.11
CA GLU A 28 -1.23 -20.33 -7.14
C GLU A 28 -0.46 -19.27 -6.35
N GLN A 29 0.16 -18.32 -7.04
CA GLN A 29 0.92 -17.22 -6.43
C GLN A 29 0.08 -16.41 -5.44
N ILE A 30 -1.13 -15.99 -5.83
CA ILE A 30 -1.92 -15.08 -4.97
C ILE A 30 -2.50 -15.82 -3.75
N PHE A 31 -2.91 -17.08 -3.89
CA PHE A 31 -3.42 -17.88 -2.78
C PHE A 31 -2.32 -18.23 -1.78
N GLU A 32 -1.14 -18.64 -2.26
CA GLU A 32 0.02 -18.89 -1.39
C GLU A 32 0.42 -17.61 -0.64
N THR A 33 0.49 -16.48 -1.35
CA THR A 33 0.82 -15.20 -0.73
C THR A 33 -0.22 -14.80 0.32
N ALA A 34 -1.51 -14.91 0.03
CA ALA A 34 -2.57 -14.57 0.98
C ALA A 34 -2.47 -15.38 2.27
N LYS A 35 -2.24 -16.71 2.14
CA LYS A 35 -2.03 -17.59 3.28
C LYS A 35 -0.84 -17.13 4.14
N ARG A 36 0.33 -16.89 3.53
CA ARG A 36 1.53 -16.45 4.25
C ARG A 36 1.35 -15.08 4.92
N VAL A 37 0.69 -14.15 4.24
CA VAL A 37 0.38 -12.83 4.80
C VAL A 37 -0.52 -12.95 6.04
N LYS A 38 -1.55 -13.81 5.99
CA LYS A 38 -2.44 -14.04 7.14
C LYS A 38 -1.72 -14.71 8.30
N GLU A 39 -0.96 -15.76 8.04
CA GLU A 39 -0.19 -16.49 9.07
C GLU A 39 0.80 -15.57 9.80
N ALA A 40 1.45 -14.66 9.10
CA ALA A 40 2.33 -13.65 9.68
C ALA A 40 1.60 -12.56 10.47
N GLY A 41 0.27 -12.40 10.30
CA GLY A 41 -0.57 -11.42 10.99
C GLY A 41 -0.86 -10.15 10.18
N GLY A 42 -0.74 -10.20 8.85
CA GLY A 42 -1.19 -9.13 7.96
C GLY A 42 -2.72 -8.96 7.99
N SER A 43 -3.18 -7.75 7.72
CA SER A 43 -4.60 -7.41 7.69
C SER A 43 -5.15 -7.26 6.29
N PHE A 44 -4.29 -6.90 5.33
CA PHE A 44 -4.65 -6.70 3.93
C PHE A 44 -3.76 -7.51 3.02
N LEU A 45 -4.38 -8.08 1.99
CA LEU A 45 -3.70 -8.56 0.80
C LEU A 45 -3.59 -7.39 -0.18
N ARG A 46 -2.35 -7.02 -0.55
CA ARG A 46 -2.11 -6.01 -1.59
C ARG A 46 -1.68 -6.69 -2.89
N GLY A 47 -2.08 -6.15 -4.03
CA GLY A 47 -1.67 -6.65 -5.34
C GLY A 47 -2.18 -5.77 -6.47
N GLY A 48 -1.38 -5.62 -7.53
CA GLY A 48 -1.78 -4.86 -8.70
C GLY A 48 -2.41 -5.78 -9.75
N ALA A 49 -3.69 -5.57 -10.06
CA ALA A 49 -4.38 -6.20 -11.17
C ALA A 49 -4.11 -5.47 -12.50
N TYR A 50 -3.94 -4.17 -12.41
CA TYR A 50 -3.50 -3.30 -13.51
C TYR A 50 -2.11 -2.76 -13.20
N LYS A 51 -1.25 -2.63 -14.22
CA LYS A 51 0.15 -2.22 -14.03
C LYS A 51 0.51 -1.06 -14.94
N PRO A 52 0.87 0.12 -14.37
CA PRO A 52 1.38 1.23 -15.16
C PRO A 52 2.81 0.91 -15.62
N ARG A 53 3.01 0.69 -16.90
CA ARG A 53 4.32 0.33 -17.47
C ARG A 53 4.84 1.42 -18.40
N SER A 54 6.14 1.67 -18.33
CA SER A 54 6.83 2.55 -19.30
C SER A 54 6.91 1.91 -20.69
N SER A 55 6.92 0.57 -20.78
CA SER A 55 6.91 -0.18 -22.04
C SER A 55 5.54 -0.83 -22.26
N PRO A 56 4.92 -0.65 -23.42
CA PRO A 56 3.66 -1.32 -23.76
C PRO A 56 3.80 -2.85 -23.93
N TYR A 57 5.03 -3.34 -24.07
CA TYR A 57 5.33 -4.78 -24.20
C TYR A 57 5.53 -5.48 -22.86
N ALA A 58 5.62 -4.74 -21.75
CA ALA A 58 5.71 -5.33 -20.42
C ALA A 58 4.34 -5.87 -19.98
N PHE A 59 4.35 -6.79 -19.00
CA PHE A 59 3.12 -7.35 -18.40
C PHE A 59 2.22 -6.23 -17.86
N GLN A 60 1.02 -6.08 -18.42
CA GLN A 60 0.06 -5.01 -18.10
C GLN A 60 -0.85 -5.34 -16.91
N GLY A 61 -0.74 -6.55 -16.34
CA GLY A 61 -1.63 -7.07 -15.31
C GLY A 61 -2.71 -7.98 -15.89
N MET A 62 -3.46 -8.62 -15.00
CA MET A 62 -4.54 -9.56 -15.35
C MET A 62 -5.91 -8.88 -15.47
N GLY A 63 -6.04 -7.62 -15.05
CA GLY A 63 -7.33 -6.92 -15.02
C GLY A 63 -8.32 -7.54 -14.04
N ILE A 64 -9.61 -7.54 -14.40
CA ILE A 64 -10.70 -8.08 -13.57
C ILE A 64 -10.49 -9.54 -13.17
N PRO A 65 -10.09 -10.47 -14.06
CA PRO A 65 -9.78 -11.85 -13.63
C PRO A 65 -8.74 -11.94 -12.51
N GLY A 66 -7.76 -11.04 -12.50
CA GLY A 66 -6.79 -10.97 -11.40
C GLY A 66 -7.42 -10.50 -10.09
N LEU A 67 -8.36 -9.54 -10.15
CA LEU A 67 -9.09 -9.08 -8.96
C LEU A 67 -10.01 -10.16 -8.39
N GLU A 68 -10.66 -10.96 -9.24
CA GLU A 68 -11.46 -12.11 -8.82
C GLU A 68 -10.61 -13.12 -8.04
N LEU A 69 -9.47 -13.50 -8.58
CA LEU A 69 -8.54 -14.40 -7.91
C LEU A 69 -8.04 -13.82 -6.57
N MET A 70 -7.75 -12.53 -6.54
CA MET A 70 -7.28 -11.84 -5.33
C MET A 70 -8.37 -11.77 -4.26
N ARG A 71 -9.64 -11.49 -4.66
CA ARG A 71 -10.80 -11.49 -3.75
C ARG A 71 -11.01 -12.87 -3.16
N ASP A 72 -11.03 -13.92 -3.97
CA ASP A 72 -11.17 -15.31 -3.51
C ASP A 72 -10.07 -15.68 -2.50
N ALA A 73 -8.80 -15.34 -2.82
CA ALA A 73 -7.67 -15.62 -1.95
C ALA A 73 -7.75 -14.86 -0.62
N ALA A 74 -8.18 -13.59 -0.67
CA ALA A 74 -8.34 -12.76 0.52
C ALA A 74 -9.49 -13.26 1.40
N GLU A 75 -10.63 -13.59 0.84
CA GLU A 75 -11.79 -14.13 1.58
C GLU A 75 -11.49 -15.47 2.25
N ALA A 76 -10.81 -16.38 1.54
CA ALA A 76 -10.38 -17.68 2.08
C ALA A 76 -9.46 -17.53 3.31
N ASN A 77 -8.77 -16.40 3.45
CA ASN A 77 -7.83 -16.12 4.54
C ASN A 77 -8.31 -15.01 5.49
N GLY A 78 -9.51 -14.46 5.33
CA GLY A 78 -10.03 -13.36 6.16
C GLY A 78 -9.19 -12.08 6.08
N LEU A 79 -8.66 -11.77 4.89
CA LEU A 79 -7.92 -10.54 4.57
C LEU A 79 -8.82 -9.53 3.84
N LEU A 80 -8.46 -8.27 3.94
CA LEU A 80 -9.02 -7.19 3.11
C LEU A 80 -8.19 -7.03 1.84
N VAL A 81 -8.82 -6.52 0.76
CA VAL A 81 -8.16 -6.33 -0.54
C VAL A 81 -7.81 -4.88 -0.77
N VAL A 82 -6.54 -4.60 -1.09
CA VAL A 82 -6.09 -3.29 -1.61
C VAL A 82 -5.45 -3.45 -2.98
N SER A 83 -5.98 -2.73 -3.97
CA SER A 83 -5.47 -2.75 -5.35
C SER A 83 -5.48 -1.37 -5.98
N GLU A 84 -4.51 -1.15 -6.88
CA GLU A 84 -4.33 0.14 -7.55
C GLU A 84 -5.38 0.35 -8.65
N VAL A 85 -6.04 1.52 -8.61
CA VAL A 85 -6.87 2.06 -9.68
C VAL A 85 -6.06 3.12 -10.43
N MET A 86 -6.02 3.05 -11.77
CA MET A 86 -5.19 3.93 -12.59
C MET A 86 -6.00 4.94 -13.40
N GLU A 87 -7.26 4.64 -13.68
CA GLU A 87 -8.15 5.48 -14.48
C GLU A 87 -9.61 5.35 -14.05
N ILE A 88 -10.42 6.33 -14.41
CA ILE A 88 -11.83 6.44 -14.00
C ILE A 88 -12.65 5.22 -14.43
N SER A 89 -12.43 4.72 -15.63
CA SER A 89 -13.15 3.56 -16.18
C SER A 89 -12.98 2.26 -15.37
N GLN A 90 -11.93 2.18 -14.54
CA GLN A 90 -11.66 1.03 -13.68
C GLN A 90 -12.41 1.07 -12.34
N ILE A 91 -12.90 2.23 -11.91
CA ILE A 91 -13.51 2.40 -10.57
C ILE A 91 -14.69 1.45 -10.41
N GLU A 92 -15.69 1.58 -11.25
CA GLU A 92 -16.95 0.80 -11.16
C GLU A 92 -16.70 -0.72 -11.26
N PRO A 93 -15.92 -1.24 -12.24
CA PRO A 93 -15.63 -2.67 -12.32
C PRO A 93 -14.84 -3.21 -11.12
N MET A 94 -14.04 -2.39 -10.42
CA MET A 94 -13.24 -2.81 -9.27
C MET A 94 -14.03 -2.83 -7.95
N LEU A 95 -15.15 -2.08 -7.85
CA LEU A 95 -15.94 -1.94 -6.60
C LEU A 95 -16.28 -3.26 -5.91
N PRO A 96 -16.70 -4.34 -6.60
CA PRO A 96 -17.02 -5.61 -5.96
C PRO A 96 -15.82 -6.30 -5.31
N PHE A 97 -14.61 -6.04 -5.79
CA PHE A 97 -13.42 -6.81 -5.47
C PHE A 97 -12.50 -6.15 -4.44
N VAL A 98 -12.49 -4.81 -4.33
CA VAL A 98 -11.57 -4.09 -3.46
C VAL A 98 -12.25 -3.60 -2.19
N ASP A 99 -11.52 -3.58 -1.08
CA ASP A 99 -11.94 -2.94 0.17
C ASP A 99 -11.27 -1.56 0.32
N LEU A 100 -10.14 -1.34 -0.34
CA LEU A 100 -9.34 -0.14 -0.32
C LEU A 100 -8.79 0.14 -1.72
N PHE A 101 -9.20 1.23 -2.35
CA PHE A 101 -8.57 1.70 -3.58
C PHE A 101 -7.19 2.30 -3.29
N GLN A 102 -6.17 1.91 -4.04
CA GLN A 102 -4.88 2.57 -4.02
C GLN A 102 -4.75 3.50 -5.22
N VAL A 103 -4.37 4.76 -4.98
CA VAL A 103 -3.93 5.69 -6.02
C VAL A 103 -2.40 5.71 -6.01
N GLY A 104 -1.79 5.29 -7.11
CA GLY A 104 -0.34 5.25 -7.25
C GLY A 104 0.29 6.64 -7.30
N ALA A 105 1.57 6.74 -6.96
CA ALA A 105 2.30 8.01 -6.91
C ALA A 105 2.26 8.81 -8.22
N ARG A 106 2.20 8.14 -9.37
CA ARG A 106 2.06 8.79 -10.69
C ARG A 106 0.71 9.46 -10.89
N ASN A 107 -0.32 9.03 -10.16
CA ASN A 107 -1.70 9.54 -10.22
C ASN A 107 -2.05 10.45 -9.05
N MET A 108 -1.10 10.82 -8.18
CA MET A 108 -1.38 11.71 -7.05
C MET A 108 -2.02 13.04 -7.50
N GLN A 109 -1.62 13.55 -8.66
CA GLN A 109 -2.13 14.80 -9.24
C GLN A 109 -3.13 14.56 -10.39
N ASN A 110 -3.63 13.34 -10.56
CA ASN A 110 -4.72 13.06 -11.47
C ASN A 110 -6.05 13.48 -10.81
N PHE A 111 -6.27 14.79 -10.75
CA PHE A 111 -7.40 15.39 -10.02
C PHE A 111 -8.77 14.92 -10.53
N ASN A 112 -8.88 14.53 -11.80
CA ASN A 112 -10.11 13.94 -12.33
C ASN A 112 -10.39 12.57 -11.67
N LEU A 113 -9.38 11.71 -11.59
CA LEU A 113 -9.49 10.43 -10.89
C LEU A 113 -9.82 10.63 -9.41
N LEU A 114 -9.16 11.60 -8.75
CA LEU A 114 -9.38 11.87 -7.32
C LEU A 114 -10.82 12.37 -7.05
N ARG A 115 -11.39 13.23 -7.91
CA ARG A 115 -12.77 13.66 -7.80
C ARG A 115 -13.75 12.50 -7.91
N GLU A 116 -13.57 11.59 -8.87
CA GLU A 116 -14.43 10.42 -9.03
C GLU A 116 -14.33 9.50 -7.81
N LEU A 117 -13.13 9.27 -7.30
CA LEU A 117 -12.93 8.51 -6.05
C LEU A 117 -13.56 9.20 -4.83
N GLY A 118 -13.70 10.52 -4.88
CA GLY A 118 -14.44 11.31 -3.90
C GLY A 118 -15.95 11.02 -3.87
N GLN A 119 -16.53 10.55 -4.97
CA GLN A 119 -17.94 10.17 -5.05
C GLN A 119 -18.21 8.72 -4.64
N VAL A 120 -17.16 7.93 -4.46
CA VAL A 120 -17.26 6.50 -4.14
C VAL A 120 -17.23 6.31 -2.63
N ARG A 121 -18.07 5.41 -2.11
CA ARG A 121 -18.10 5.04 -0.69
C ARG A 121 -17.17 3.85 -0.41
N LYS A 122 -15.89 4.03 -0.71
CA LYS A 122 -14.80 3.07 -0.43
C LYS A 122 -13.57 3.85 0.00
N PRO A 123 -12.81 3.39 1.01
CA PRO A 123 -11.56 4.02 1.41
C PRO A 123 -10.54 4.14 0.27
N VAL A 124 -9.72 5.19 0.33
CA VAL A 124 -8.68 5.48 -0.66
C VAL A 124 -7.33 5.64 0.01
N LEU A 125 -6.34 4.87 -0.42
CA LEU A 125 -4.92 5.02 -0.10
C LEU A 125 -4.26 5.90 -1.16
N LEU A 126 -3.89 7.12 -0.81
CA LEU A 126 -3.24 8.07 -1.70
C LEU A 126 -1.73 8.07 -1.47
N LYS A 127 -0.96 7.60 -2.46
CA LYS A 127 0.50 7.60 -2.41
C LYS A 127 1.08 8.93 -2.83
N ARG A 128 2.03 9.46 -2.04
CA ARG A 128 2.78 10.68 -2.34
C ARG A 128 3.52 10.56 -3.67
N GLY A 129 3.43 11.57 -4.51
CA GLY A 129 4.19 11.70 -5.75
C GLY A 129 5.70 11.81 -5.47
N ILE A 130 6.51 11.26 -6.38
CA ILE A 130 7.99 11.20 -6.21
C ILE A 130 8.69 12.55 -6.19
N ALA A 131 8.04 13.61 -6.66
CA ALA A 131 8.53 15.00 -6.62
C ALA A 131 7.56 15.93 -5.88
N ALA A 132 6.62 15.36 -5.11
CA ALA A 132 5.58 16.12 -4.42
C ALA A 132 6.01 16.54 -3.01
N THR A 133 5.66 17.77 -2.64
CA THR A 133 5.74 18.24 -1.27
C THR A 133 4.67 17.59 -0.39
N ILE A 134 4.78 17.73 0.93
CA ILE A 134 3.74 17.29 1.87
C ILE A 134 2.45 18.11 1.65
N GLU A 135 2.57 19.40 1.39
CA GLU A 135 1.43 20.27 1.10
C GLU A 135 0.66 19.81 -0.14
N GLU A 136 1.36 19.48 -1.24
CA GLU A 136 0.72 18.96 -2.46
C GLU A 136 0.03 17.60 -2.22
N LEU A 137 0.57 16.73 -1.35
CA LEU A 137 -0.10 15.49 -0.95
C LEU A 137 -1.39 15.77 -0.19
N LEU A 138 -1.37 16.71 0.76
CA LEU A 138 -2.54 17.11 1.53
C LEU A 138 -3.60 17.76 0.63
N LEU A 139 -3.22 18.70 -0.25
CA LEU A 139 -4.13 19.33 -1.21
C LEU A 139 -4.72 18.29 -2.18
N SER A 140 -3.95 17.31 -2.61
CA SER A 140 -4.47 16.21 -3.43
C SER A 140 -5.51 15.38 -2.68
N SER A 141 -5.33 15.15 -1.38
CA SER A 141 -6.33 14.44 -0.56
C SER A 141 -7.65 15.23 -0.44
N GLU A 142 -7.59 16.57 -0.45
CA GLU A 142 -8.79 17.44 -0.40
C GLU A 142 -9.71 17.24 -1.62
N TYR A 143 -9.19 16.86 -2.80
CA TYR A 143 -10.03 16.52 -3.95
C TYR A 143 -10.92 15.30 -3.68
N ILE A 144 -10.46 14.34 -2.89
CA ILE A 144 -11.26 13.19 -2.49
C ILE A 144 -12.25 13.59 -1.39
N LEU A 145 -11.76 14.31 -0.35
CA LEU A 145 -12.55 14.74 0.80
C LEU A 145 -13.71 15.66 0.37
N SER A 146 -13.45 16.62 -0.53
CA SER A 146 -14.47 17.55 -1.06
C SER A 146 -15.59 16.87 -1.85
N GLY A 147 -15.34 15.66 -2.36
CA GLY A 147 -16.34 14.81 -2.98
C GLY A 147 -17.27 14.08 -1.99
N GLY A 148 -16.96 14.16 -0.68
CA GLY A 148 -17.74 13.50 0.39
C GLY A 148 -17.17 12.16 0.85
N ASN A 149 -16.04 11.71 0.31
CA ASN A 149 -15.34 10.52 0.77
C ASN A 149 -14.28 10.91 1.82
N TYR A 150 -14.60 10.72 3.09
CA TYR A 150 -13.69 11.05 4.22
C TYR A 150 -12.77 9.92 4.62
N GLU A 151 -12.85 8.77 3.97
CA GLU A 151 -12.05 7.58 4.28
C GLU A 151 -10.75 7.56 3.47
N VAL A 152 -9.87 8.53 3.74
CA VAL A 152 -8.59 8.70 3.04
C VAL A 152 -7.44 8.32 3.96
N ILE A 153 -6.51 7.54 3.42
CA ILE A 153 -5.23 7.12 4.04
C ILE A 153 -4.11 7.68 3.18
N LEU A 154 -3.17 8.39 3.77
CA LEU A 154 -1.98 8.88 3.08
C LEU A 154 -0.88 7.84 3.10
N CYS A 155 0.04 7.87 2.12
CA CYS A 155 1.16 6.95 2.06
C CYS A 155 2.45 7.64 1.65
N GLU A 156 3.43 7.63 2.57
CA GLU A 156 4.81 7.98 2.24
C GLU A 156 5.49 6.79 1.55
N ARG A 157 6.09 7.02 0.36
CA ARG A 157 6.69 5.98 -0.47
C ARG A 157 8.04 6.37 -1.10
N GLY A 158 8.67 7.38 -0.54
CA GLY A 158 9.93 7.93 -1.04
C GLY A 158 9.75 9.02 -2.08
N ILE A 159 10.68 9.95 -2.04
CA ILE A 159 10.78 11.07 -2.98
C ILE A 159 12.10 10.98 -3.76
N ARG A 160 12.11 11.55 -4.96
CA ARG A 160 13.33 11.67 -5.74
C ARG A 160 14.22 12.75 -5.14
N THR A 161 15.47 12.39 -4.88
CA THR A 161 16.52 13.31 -4.42
C THR A 161 17.74 13.16 -5.29
N TYR A 162 18.82 13.84 -4.94
CA TYR A 162 20.12 13.70 -5.59
C TYR A 162 20.83 12.37 -5.27
N GLU A 163 20.37 11.64 -4.22
CA GLU A 163 20.97 10.37 -3.81
C GLU A 163 20.62 9.26 -4.81
N THR A 164 21.60 8.45 -5.16
CA THR A 164 21.48 7.38 -6.16
C THR A 164 21.74 5.98 -5.61
N ALA A 165 22.14 5.85 -4.33
CA ALA A 165 22.33 4.55 -3.67
C ALA A 165 21.01 3.77 -3.50
N THR A 166 19.88 4.48 -3.48
CA THR A 166 18.53 3.93 -3.50
C THR A 166 17.71 4.58 -4.62
N ARG A 167 16.65 3.89 -5.08
CA ARG A 167 15.79 4.42 -6.15
C ARG A 167 15.10 5.72 -5.76
N ASN A 168 14.67 5.84 -4.51
CA ASN A 168 14.13 7.05 -3.91
C ASN A 168 14.67 7.18 -2.49
N THR A 169 14.53 8.35 -1.90
CA THR A 169 14.80 8.60 -0.47
C THR A 169 13.47 8.51 0.28
N MET A 170 13.33 7.55 1.19
CA MET A 170 12.14 7.47 2.03
C MET A 170 12.17 8.60 3.07
N ASP A 171 11.19 9.50 3.00
CA ASP A 171 11.08 10.64 3.90
C ASP A 171 10.36 10.25 5.19
N ILE A 172 11.10 9.66 6.11
CA ILE A 172 10.56 9.27 7.44
C ILE A 172 10.02 10.49 8.19
N SER A 173 10.58 11.66 7.99
CA SER A 173 10.14 12.91 8.64
C SER A 173 8.74 13.35 8.18
N ALA A 174 8.31 12.96 6.98
CA ALA A 174 6.96 13.24 6.50
C ALA A 174 5.87 12.65 7.40
N ILE A 175 6.12 11.51 8.04
CA ILE A 175 5.15 10.82 8.90
C ILE A 175 4.72 11.72 10.08
N PRO A 176 5.62 12.15 10.98
CA PRO A 176 5.23 13.02 12.10
C PRO A 176 4.77 14.41 11.63
N VAL A 177 5.24 14.92 10.48
CA VAL A 177 4.80 16.21 9.94
C VAL A 177 3.34 16.10 9.49
N VAL A 178 2.96 15.09 8.71
CA VAL A 178 1.57 14.87 8.28
C VAL A 178 0.65 14.70 9.49
N LYS A 179 1.05 13.95 10.50
CA LYS A 179 0.26 13.75 11.73
C LYS A 179 0.04 15.03 12.54
N LYS A 180 0.88 16.05 12.36
CA LYS A 180 0.65 17.40 12.96
C LYS A 180 -0.27 18.27 12.11
N LEU A 181 -0.24 18.10 10.79
CA LEU A 181 -0.98 18.94 9.85
C LEU A 181 -2.37 18.41 9.51
N SER A 182 -2.61 17.10 9.69
CA SER A 182 -3.84 16.45 9.27
C SER A 182 -4.32 15.40 10.28
N HIS A 183 -5.62 15.14 10.28
CA HIS A 183 -6.25 14.04 11.00
C HIS A 183 -6.21 12.71 10.23
N LEU A 184 -5.79 12.74 8.97
CA LEU A 184 -5.74 11.56 8.11
C LEU A 184 -4.64 10.60 8.57
N PRO A 185 -4.90 9.28 8.59
CA PRO A 185 -3.85 8.31 8.87
C PRO A 185 -2.81 8.28 7.76
N ILE A 186 -1.56 7.97 8.13
CA ILE A 186 -0.45 7.84 7.18
C ILE A 186 0.24 6.49 7.35
N VAL A 187 0.49 5.79 6.24
CA VAL A 187 1.25 4.54 6.19
C VAL A 187 2.58 4.73 5.45
N GLY A 188 3.55 3.85 5.75
CA GLY A 188 4.84 3.83 5.07
C GLY A 188 4.91 2.71 4.03
N ASP A 189 5.50 3.00 2.86
CA ASP A 189 5.80 2.04 1.79
C ASP A 189 7.33 1.93 1.58
N PRO A 190 8.03 1.14 2.39
CA PRO A 190 9.48 1.01 2.28
C PRO A 190 9.93 0.24 1.04
N SER A 191 9.08 -0.62 0.46
CA SER A 191 9.41 -1.34 -0.77
C SER A 191 9.64 -0.38 -1.93
N HIS A 192 8.73 0.55 -2.17
CA HIS A 192 8.90 1.59 -3.19
C HIS A 192 9.78 2.74 -2.71
N GLY A 193 9.88 2.95 -1.39
CA GLY A 193 10.70 4.00 -0.77
C GLY A 193 12.15 3.91 -1.20
N THR A 194 12.72 2.72 -1.26
CA THR A 194 14.13 2.53 -1.64
C THR A 194 14.33 1.72 -2.91
N GLY A 195 13.38 0.86 -3.27
CA GLY A 195 13.53 -0.07 -4.40
C GLY A 195 14.53 -1.19 -4.14
N ARG A 196 14.85 -1.47 -2.87
CA ARG A 196 15.85 -2.46 -2.45
C ARG A 196 15.30 -3.34 -1.34
N ARG A 197 15.33 -4.66 -1.54
CA ARG A 197 14.82 -5.66 -0.59
C ARG A 197 15.48 -5.57 0.79
N ASP A 198 16.80 -5.38 0.84
CA ASP A 198 17.58 -5.29 2.08
C ASP A 198 17.24 -4.06 2.94
N MET A 199 16.65 -3.03 2.34
CA MET A 199 16.24 -1.80 3.02
C MET A 199 14.77 -1.80 3.47
N VAL A 200 13.96 -2.77 3.05
CA VAL A 200 12.52 -2.81 3.38
C VAL A 200 12.31 -2.94 4.89
N ALA A 201 12.95 -3.92 5.53
CA ALA A 201 12.77 -4.16 6.96
C ALA A 201 13.23 -2.96 7.83
N PRO A 202 14.46 -2.43 7.70
CA PRO A 202 14.89 -1.28 8.49
C PRO A 202 13.95 -0.07 8.38
N LEU A 203 13.46 0.22 7.17
CA LEU A 203 12.61 1.39 6.94
C LEU A 203 11.15 1.16 7.32
N ALA A 204 10.65 -0.08 7.29
CA ALA A 204 9.37 -0.42 7.87
C ALA A 204 9.35 -0.18 9.40
N LEU A 205 10.42 -0.63 10.08
CA LEU A 205 10.60 -0.40 11.52
C LEU A 205 10.70 1.10 11.85
N ALA A 206 11.50 1.85 11.08
CA ALA A 206 11.63 3.29 11.23
C ALA A 206 10.30 4.03 11.01
N ALA A 207 9.50 3.63 10.03
CA ALA A 207 8.19 4.23 9.76
C ALA A 207 7.24 4.04 10.95
N VAL A 208 7.15 2.83 11.51
CA VAL A 208 6.32 2.55 12.70
C VAL A 208 6.84 3.31 13.92
N ALA A 209 8.15 3.35 14.13
CA ALA A 209 8.76 4.13 15.21
C ALA A 209 8.49 5.64 15.08
N ALA A 210 8.42 6.16 13.85
CA ALA A 210 8.06 7.55 13.56
C ALA A 210 6.55 7.85 13.69
N GLY A 211 5.72 6.82 13.96
CA GLY A 211 4.29 6.98 14.21
C GLY A 211 3.39 6.65 13.02
N ALA A 212 3.87 5.94 11.99
CA ALA A 212 3.04 5.46 10.89
C ALA A 212 1.88 4.60 11.39
N ASP A 213 0.71 4.76 10.81
CA ASP A 213 -0.51 4.03 11.17
C ASP A 213 -0.58 2.64 10.51
N GLY A 214 0.35 2.35 9.64
CA GLY A 214 0.54 1.06 8.98
C GLY A 214 1.76 1.04 8.08
N ILE A 215 1.99 -0.12 7.50
CA ILE A 215 2.98 -0.31 6.43
C ILE A 215 2.35 -1.06 5.25
N ILE A 216 2.86 -0.79 4.05
CA ILE A 216 2.55 -1.56 2.85
C ILE A 216 3.83 -2.08 2.23
N VAL A 217 3.96 -3.40 2.05
CA VAL A 217 5.18 -4.06 1.57
C VAL A 217 4.90 -5.07 0.47
N GLU A 218 5.89 -5.31 -0.36
CA GLU A 218 5.84 -6.32 -1.40
C GLU A 218 6.39 -7.66 -0.92
N VAL A 219 5.55 -8.71 -1.07
CA VAL A 219 5.88 -10.09 -0.68
C VAL A 219 5.48 -11.02 -1.82
N HIS A 220 6.35 -11.96 -2.18
CA HIS A 220 6.10 -12.92 -3.25
C HIS A 220 6.73 -14.28 -2.91
N PRO A 221 6.07 -15.42 -3.16
CA PRO A 221 6.60 -16.74 -2.84
C PRO A 221 7.98 -17.02 -3.49
N ASN A 222 8.18 -16.48 -4.68
CA ASN A 222 9.45 -16.53 -5.40
C ASN A 222 9.85 -15.12 -5.84
N ALA A 223 10.35 -14.32 -4.90
CA ALA A 223 10.61 -12.89 -5.06
C ALA A 223 11.54 -12.55 -6.25
N ASP A 224 12.54 -13.38 -6.53
CA ASP A 224 13.47 -13.15 -7.65
C ASP A 224 12.85 -13.39 -9.03
N LYS A 225 11.74 -14.15 -9.09
CA LYS A 225 10.99 -14.43 -10.32
C LYS A 225 9.72 -13.61 -10.47
N ALA A 226 9.48 -12.64 -9.58
CA ALA A 226 8.33 -11.78 -9.67
C ALA A 226 8.31 -11.02 -11.02
N ALA A 227 7.16 -11.01 -11.68
CA ALA A 227 6.97 -10.35 -12.99
C ALA A 227 7.18 -8.82 -12.92
N SER A 228 7.20 -8.26 -11.71
CA SER A 228 7.47 -6.84 -11.48
C SER A 228 8.14 -6.61 -10.13
N ASP A 229 9.03 -5.61 -10.09
CA ASP A 229 9.69 -5.08 -8.87
C ASP A 229 10.41 -6.14 -7.99
N ALA A 230 10.97 -7.19 -8.61
CA ALA A 230 11.66 -8.29 -7.92
C ALA A 230 12.75 -7.81 -6.94
N ALA A 231 13.49 -6.74 -7.30
CA ALA A 231 14.60 -6.22 -6.51
C ALA A 231 14.21 -5.72 -5.10
N GLN A 232 12.97 -5.30 -4.93
CA GLN A 232 12.45 -4.78 -3.66
C GLN A 232 11.49 -5.75 -2.95
N THR A 233 11.05 -6.80 -3.63
CA THR A 233 10.08 -7.75 -3.13
C THR A 233 10.70 -8.72 -2.12
N MET A 234 10.07 -8.89 -0.97
CA MET A 234 10.51 -9.79 0.09
C MET A 234 10.06 -11.23 -0.16
N TYR A 235 10.85 -12.19 0.30
CA TYR A 235 10.40 -13.56 0.49
C TYR A 235 9.51 -13.69 1.73
N PRO A 236 8.61 -14.69 1.81
CA PRO A 236 7.73 -14.88 2.96
C PRO A 236 8.47 -15.02 4.30
N ASP A 237 9.59 -15.71 4.34
CA ASP A 237 10.40 -15.87 5.56
C ASP A 237 11.05 -14.55 6.03
N GLN A 238 11.38 -13.65 5.10
CA GLN A 238 11.83 -12.30 5.43
C GLN A 238 10.68 -11.46 5.99
N PHE A 239 9.47 -11.63 5.44
CA PHE A 239 8.27 -10.96 5.94
C PHE A 239 7.91 -11.47 7.35
N ASP A 240 8.02 -12.77 7.64
CA ASP A 240 7.80 -13.34 8.97
C ASP A 240 8.75 -12.71 10.00
N LYS A 241 10.04 -12.57 9.64
CA LYS A 241 11.04 -11.89 10.48
C LYS A 241 10.71 -10.41 10.72
N LEU A 242 10.31 -9.72 9.65
CA LEU A 242 9.87 -8.33 9.76
C LEU A 242 8.69 -8.19 10.71
N MET A 243 7.67 -9.05 10.59
CA MET A 243 6.49 -9.02 11.46
C MET A 243 6.83 -9.25 12.94
N ALA A 244 7.79 -10.14 13.23
CA ALA A 244 8.29 -10.33 14.59
C ALA A 244 8.94 -9.05 15.15
N GLN A 245 9.79 -8.38 14.36
CA GLN A 245 10.44 -7.13 14.74
C GLN A 245 9.46 -5.96 14.88
N LEU A 246 8.46 -5.88 13.98
CA LEU A 246 7.43 -4.83 14.02
C LEU A 246 6.60 -4.90 15.31
N ARG A 247 6.28 -6.10 15.82
CA ARG A 247 5.58 -6.23 17.11
C ARG A 247 6.38 -5.63 18.26
N LEU A 248 7.70 -5.81 18.27
CA LEU A 248 8.58 -5.21 19.29
C LEU A 248 8.58 -3.69 19.21
N ILE A 249 8.74 -3.14 18.00
CA ILE A 249 8.73 -1.68 17.79
C ILE A 249 7.35 -1.09 18.10
N ALA A 250 6.27 -1.72 17.66
CA ALA A 250 4.92 -1.26 17.97
C ALA A 250 4.70 -1.17 19.48
N THR A 251 5.09 -2.22 20.22
CA THR A 251 5.02 -2.22 21.70
C THR A 251 5.86 -1.10 22.31
N ALA A 252 7.08 -0.87 21.81
CA ALA A 252 7.98 0.19 22.31
C ALA A 252 7.40 1.60 22.14
N VAL A 253 6.55 1.81 21.12
CA VAL A 253 5.86 3.09 20.89
C VAL A 253 4.41 3.10 21.40
N GLY A 254 4.04 2.15 22.26
CA GLY A 254 2.72 2.08 22.90
C GLY A 254 1.59 1.62 21.99
N ARG A 255 1.90 0.87 20.90
CA ARG A 255 0.93 0.36 19.92
C ARG A 255 0.96 -1.16 19.82
N THR A 256 0.07 -1.75 19.02
CA THR A 256 0.01 -3.19 18.74
C THR A 256 0.00 -3.48 17.24
N ILE A 257 0.20 -4.73 16.85
CA ILE A 257 0.01 -5.24 15.47
C ILE A 257 -1.00 -6.37 15.49
#